data_152214ab444580e880873aabc1d24374
#
_entry.id   152214ab444580e880873aabc1d24374
#
_cell.length_a   1.000
_cell.length_b   1.000
_cell.length_c   1.000
_cell.angle_alpha   90.00
_cell.angle_beta   90.00
_cell.angle_gamma   90.00
#
_symmetry.space_group_name_H-M   'P 1'
#
loop_
_entity.id
_entity.type
_entity.pdbx_description
1 polymer ?
#
loop_
_entity_poly.entity_id
_entity_poly.type
_entity_poly.pdbx_seq_one_letter_code
_entity_poly.pdbx_strand_id
1 'polypeptide(L)'
;MSTTPETLPPLARRSDAAYLDFVEGLREFILGKGADFEERLNSALEQSASSRGRPWGDVEEIREFVHASPLGRLRDRLARSQQEMKWHAIERSFDEQRAQLTAELSKWDERGPGRLLLDPAFEHPTYTNVHFHLQPAGYYKDELSGFLYHYGTKVFFRGDNDKDELHAKLVGTVPAPSDGKVNRILDLACSIGQSSTAFHRRYPEAEVWGIDHSAPMLRVAHRRAAMQGDAVNFAQRLVERTGFPDAHFDVTFAFILFHELP
;
A
#
# COMPACT_ATOMS: atom_id res chain seq x y z
N MET A 1 -17.07 5.52 24.44
CA MET A 1 -16.62 5.15 23.08
C MET A 1 -15.12 5.36 23.05
N SER A 2 -14.34 4.28 23.03
CA SER A 2 -12.88 4.39 22.90
C SER A 2 -12.58 4.82 21.46
N THR A 3 -12.09 6.03 21.28
CA THR A 3 -11.61 6.47 19.96
C THR A 3 -10.28 5.79 19.70
N THR A 4 -10.23 4.92 18.69
CA THR A 4 -8.95 4.37 18.22
C THR A 4 -7.98 5.52 17.94
N PRO A 5 -6.75 5.48 18.45
CA PRO A 5 -5.79 6.56 18.20
C PRO A 5 -5.55 6.73 16.70
N GLU A 6 -5.50 7.97 16.25
CA GLU A 6 -5.11 8.24 14.86
C GLU A 6 -3.63 7.90 14.68
N THR A 7 -3.34 6.91 13.84
CA THR A 7 -1.99 6.37 13.67
C THR A 7 -1.20 7.09 12.58
N LEU A 8 -1.87 7.84 11.71
CA LEU A 8 -1.25 8.63 10.66
C LEU A 8 -0.97 10.04 11.18
N PRO A 9 0.29 10.51 11.15
CA PRO A 9 0.60 11.89 11.51
C PRO A 9 -0.11 12.88 10.59
N PRO A 10 -0.56 14.04 11.09
CA PRO A 10 -1.15 15.07 10.25
C PRO A 10 -0.11 15.68 9.30
N LEU A 11 -0.56 16.25 8.21
CA LEU A 11 0.29 17.06 7.34
C LEU A 11 0.79 18.30 8.08
N ALA A 12 1.97 18.79 7.68
CA ALA A 12 2.61 19.95 8.29
C ALA A 12 1.74 21.21 8.22
N ARG A 13 0.97 21.37 7.15
CA ARG A 13 0.17 22.58 6.88
C ARG A 13 -1.24 22.25 6.39
N ARG A 14 -2.21 23.08 6.74
CA ARG A 14 -3.57 23.02 6.18
C ARG A 14 -3.60 23.21 4.66
N SER A 15 -2.68 24.02 4.12
CA SER A 15 -2.54 24.21 2.67
C SER A 15 -2.15 22.93 1.94
N ASP A 16 -1.36 22.05 2.57
CA ASP A 16 -0.99 20.76 1.99
C ASP A 16 -2.22 19.84 1.94
N ALA A 17 -3.05 19.84 2.97
CA ALA A 17 -4.30 19.09 2.98
C ALA A 17 -5.24 19.57 1.86
N ALA A 18 -5.50 20.89 1.77
CA ALA A 18 -6.33 21.46 0.72
C ALA A 18 -5.80 21.20 -0.70
N TYR A 19 -4.48 21.20 -0.86
CA TYR A 19 -3.86 20.84 -2.14
C TYR A 19 -4.06 19.36 -2.48
N LEU A 20 -3.94 18.46 -1.50
CA LEU A 20 -4.19 17.04 -1.70
C LEU A 20 -5.65 16.73 -1.98
N ASP A 21 -6.60 17.46 -1.36
CA ASP A 21 -8.03 17.39 -1.70
C ASP A 21 -8.27 17.75 -3.17
N PHE A 22 -7.59 18.80 -3.66
CA PHE A 22 -7.64 19.15 -5.09
C PHE A 22 -7.04 18.03 -5.98
N VAL A 23 -5.89 17.48 -5.60
CA VAL A 23 -5.21 16.39 -6.34
C VAL A 23 -6.06 15.13 -6.38
N GLU A 24 -6.80 14.85 -5.31
CA GLU A 24 -7.76 13.76 -5.23
C GLU A 24 -8.96 14.00 -6.16
N GLY A 25 -9.54 15.20 -6.14
CA GLY A 25 -10.59 15.59 -7.08
C GLY A 25 -10.14 15.53 -8.54
N LEU A 26 -8.88 15.91 -8.83
CA LEU A 26 -8.29 15.75 -10.16
C LEU A 26 -8.21 14.27 -10.58
N ARG A 27 -7.81 13.38 -9.66
CA ARG A 27 -7.81 11.93 -9.92
C ARG A 27 -9.21 11.42 -10.23
N GLU A 28 -10.20 11.84 -9.46
CA GLU A 28 -11.59 11.47 -9.65
C GLU A 28 -12.13 11.96 -11.01
N PHE A 29 -11.76 13.18 -11.41
CA PHE A 29 -12.08 13.71 -12.72
C PHE A 29 -11.46 12.88 -13.86
N ILE A 30 -10.17 12.51 -13.76
CA ILE A 30 -9.44 11.77 -14.79
C ILE A 30 -9.94 10.32 -14.92
N LEU A 31 -10.14 9.62 -13.80
CA LEU A 31 -10.48 8.20 -13.75
C LEU A 31 -11.98 7.92 -13.65
N GLY A 32 -12.77 8.94 -13.36
CA GLY A 32 -14.22 8.88 -13.25
C GLY A 32 -14.92 9.41 -14.48
N LYS A 33 -16.19 9.80 -14.30
CA LYS A 33 -17.05 10.30 -15.38
C LYS A 33 -16.74 11.73 -15.82
N GLY A 34 -15.87 12.46 -15.12
CA GLY A 34 -15.63 13.88 -15.41
C GLY A 34 -14.95 14.13 -16.75
N ALA A 35 -13.94 13.36 -17.10
CA ALA A 35 -13.22 13.45 -18.37
C ALA A 35 -13.71 12.46 -19.44
N ASP A 36 -14.53 11.49 -19.05
CA ASP A 36 -15.10 10.43 -19.90
C ASP A 36 -14.05 9.68 -20.75
N PHE A 37 -12.80 9.63 -20.27
CA PHE A 37 -11.70 9.01 -21.00
C PHE A 37 -11.96 7.55 -21.32
N GLU A 38 -12.51 6.81 -20.36
CA GLU A 38 -12.77 5.37 -20.51
C GLU A 38 -13.85 5.12 -21.56
N GLU A 39 -14.97 5.83 -21.50
CA GLU A 39 -16.06 5.73 -22.47
C GLU A 39 -15.59 6.10 -23.89
N ARG A 40 -14.84 7.20 -24.01
CA ARG A 40 -14.31 7.66 -25.29
C ARG A 40 -13.26 6.71 -25.87
N LEU A 41 -12.41 6.11 -25.04
CA LEU A 41 -11.43 5.11 -25.49
C LEU A 41 -12.10 3.81 -25.89
N ASN A 42 -13.12 3.35 -25.17
CA ASN A 42 -13.92 2.18 -25.54
C ASN A 42 -14.63 2.40 -26.87
N SER A 43 -15.26 3.56 -27.06
CA SER A 43 -15.89 3.91 -28.36
C SER A 43 -14.87 3.92 -29.50
N ALA A 44 -13.66 4.43 -29.29
CA ALA A 44 -12.60 4.43 -30.30
C ALA A 44 -12.11 3.00 -30.60
N LEU A 45 -12.01 2.13 -29.59
CA LEU A 45 -11.68 0.71 -29.77
C LEU A 45 -12.74 -0.03 -30.61
N GLU A 46 -14.01 0.17 -30.30
CA GLU A 46 -15.14 -0.43 -31.05
C GLU A 46 -15.17 0.03 -32.53
N GLN A 47 -15.00 1.33 -32.77
CA GLN A 47 -14.92 1.89 -34.13
C GLN A 47 -13.73 1.31 -34.90
N SER A 48 -12.57 1.20 -34.25
CA SER A 48 -11.38 0.61 -34.87
C SER A 48 -11.58 -0.86 -35.20
N ALA A 49 -12.14 -1.66 -34.27
CA ALA A 49 -12.45 -3.07 -34.52
C ALA A 49 -13.42 -3.23 -35.73
N SER A 50 -14.47 -2.41 -35.81
CA SER A 50 -15.43 -2.39 -36.90
C SER A 50 -14.77 -2.04 -38.24
N SER A 51 -13.89 -1.02 -38.24
CA SER A 51 -13.20 -0.59 -39.48
C SER A 51 -12.18 -1.63 -39.98
N ARG A 52 -11.59 -2.40 -39.10
CA ARG A 52 -10.64 -3.48 -39.40
C ARG A 52 -11.34 -4.79 -39.80
N GLY A 53 -12.65 -4.88 -39.58
CA GLY A 53 -13.42 -6.09 -39.86
C GLY A 53 -13.05 -7.32 -38.99
N ARG A 54 -12.34 -7.11 -37.87
CA ARG A 54 -11.98 -8.16 -36.94
C ARG A 54 -11.96 -7.63 -35.48
N PRO A 55 -12.24 -8.49 -34.50
CA PRO A 55 -12.07 -8.12 -33.09
C PRO A 55 -10.59 -7.88 -32.75
N TRP A 56 -10.35 -7.33 -31.55
CA TRP A 56 -9.01 -7.23 -30.95
C TRP A 56 -8.48 -8.63 -30.62
N GLY A 57 -7.19 -8.87 -30.89
CA GLY A 57 -6.57 -10.18 -30.71
C GLY A 57 -6.28 -10.48 -29.24
N ASP A 58 -5.62 -9.55 -28.54
CA ASP A 58 -5.23 -9.68 -27.16
C ASP A 58 -5.13 -8.31 -26.46
N VAL A 59 -4.77 -8.34 -25.17
CA VAL A 59 -4.63 -7.13 -24.36
C VAL A 59 -3.48 -6.25 -24.82
N GLU A 60 -2.42 -6.82 -25.40
CA GLU A 60 -1.28 -6.04 -25.86
C GLU A 60 -1.62 -5.21 -27.09
N GLU A 61 -2.38 -5.77 -28.05
CA GLU A 61 -2.87 -5.03 -29.20
C GLU A 61 -3.76 -3.85 -28.79
N ILE A 62 -4.62 -4.04 -27.77
CA ILE A 62 -5.45 -2.99 -27.19
C ILE A 62 -4.57 -1.92 -26.53
N ARG A 63 -3.57 -2.31 -25.79
CA ARG A 63 -2.62 -1.42 -25.11
C ARG A 63 -1.87 -0.54 -26.10
N GLU A 64 -1.31 -1.15 -27.15
CA GLU A 64 -0.62 -0.43 -28.22
C GLU A 64 -1.53 0.61 -28.89
N PHE A 65 -2.77 0.26 -29.21
CA PHE A 65 -3.74 1.19 -29.77
C PHE A 65 -4.01 2.37 -28.84
N VAL A 66 -4.27 2.10 -27.57
CA VAL A 66 -4.55 3.14 -26.55
C VAL A 66 -3.33 4.07 -26.40
N HIS A 67 -2.12 3.52 -26.27
CA HIS A 67 -0.90 4.32 -26.15
C HIS A 67 -0.54 5.10 -27.42
N ALA A 68 -0.90 4.61 -28.60
CA ALA A 68 -0.73 5.34 -29.85
C ALA A 68 -1.73 6.49 -30.01
N SER A 69 -2.91 6.40 -29.39
CA SER A 69 -3.97 7.40 -29.54
C SER A 69 -3.63 8.69 -28.77
N PRO A 70 -3.98 9.89 -29.33
CA PRO A 70 -3.82 11.15 -28.59
C PRO A 70 -4.60 11.18 -27.27
N LEU A 71 -5.79 10.58 -27.25
CA LEU A 71 -6.64 10.53 -26.05
C LEU A 71 -6.05 9.65 -24.95
N GLY A 72 -5.50 8.47 -25.33
CA GLY A 72 -4.82 7.59 -24.39
C GLY A 72 -3.58 8.27 -23.79
N ARG A 73 -2.74 8.87 -24.62
CA ARG A 73 -1.56 9.62 -24.16
C ARG A 73 -1.92 10.78 -23.23
N LEU A 74 -3.01 11.50 -23.52
CA LEU A 74 -3.48 12.59 -22.66
C LEU A 74 -3.92 12.04 -21.29
N ARG A 75 -4.76 10.99 -21.27
CA ARG A 75 -5.18 10.32 -20.03
C ARG A 75 -3.97 9.87 -19.21
N ASP A 76 -3.02 9.17 -19.82
CA ASP A 76 -1.86 8.62 -19.14
C ASP A 76 -0.96 9.73 -18.59
N ARG A 77 -0.77 10.81 -19.35
CA ARG A 77 0.00 11.98 -18.87
C ARG A 77 -0.69 12.66 -17.69
N LEU A 78 -2.00 12.86 -17.75
CA LEU A 78 -2.74 13.47 -16.66
C LEU A 78 -2.72 12.58 -15.41
N ALA A 79 -2.94 11.27 -15.56
CA ALA A 79 -2.88 10.32 -14.47
C ALA A 79 -1.50 10.30 -13.81
N ARG A 80 -0.43 10.30 -14.62
CA ARG A 80 0.94 10.39 -14.10
C ARG A 80 1.20 11.73 -13.39
N SER A 81 0.78 12.85 -13.97
CA SER A 81 0.95 14.16 -13.35
C SER A 81 0.23 14.24 -11.99
N GLN A 82 -0.97 13.71 -11.90
CA GLN A 82 -1.72 13.64 -10.64
C GLN A 82 -0.95 12.83 -9.59
N GLN A 83 -0.35 11.69 -9.97
CA GLN A 83 0.48 10.91 -9.05
C GLN A 83 1.75 11.67 -8.61
N GLU A 84 2.43 12.33 -9.53
CA GLU A 84 3.60 13.16 -9.25
C GLU A 84 3.24 14.33 -8.30
N MET A 85 2.12 15.00 -8.54
CA MET A 85 1.61 16.07 -7.67
C MET A 85 1.30 15.57 -6.25
N LYS A 86 0.63 14.41 -6.15
CA LYS A 86 0.33 13.75 -4.87
C LYS A 86 1.60 13.50 -4.06
N TRP A 87 2.54 12.78 -4.66
CA TRP A 87 3.76 12.39 -3.95
C TRP A 87 4.63 13.57 -3.54
N HIS A 88 4.77 14.55 -4.42
CA HIS A 88 5.54 15.76 -4.10
C HIS A 88 4.94 16.53 -2.90
N ALA A 89 3.62 16.64 -2.80
CA ALA A 89 2.97 17.30 -1.68
C ALA A 89 3.14 16.52 -0.36
N ILE A 90 2.98 15.19 -0.41
CA ILE A 90 3.14 14.32 0.77
C ILE A 90 4.60 14.36 1.26
N GLU A 91 5.56 14.13 0.36
CA GLU A 91 6.99 14.13 0.66
C GLU A 91 7.42 15.44 1.32
N ARG A 92 7.11 16.58 0.70
CA ARG A 92 7.43 17.90 1.25
C ARG A 92 6.85 18.09 2.65
N SER A 93 5.59 17.70 2.86
CA SER A 93 4.91 17.87 4.15
C SER A 93 5.53 17.01 5.25
N PHE A 94 5.96 15.79 4.95
CA PHE A 94 6.64 14.95 5.93
C PHE A 94 8.10 15.32 6.12
N ASP A 95 8.79 15.82 5.11
CA ASP A 95 10.16 16.33 5.24
C ASP A 95 10.25 17.50 6.22
N GLU A 96 9.27 18.39 6.23
CA GLU A 96 9.20 19.48 7.21
C GLU A 96 9.10 18.96 8.67
N GLN A 97 8.62 17.72 8.85
CA GLN A 97 8.45 17.08 10.16
C GLN A 97 9.47 15.95 10.40
N ARG A 98 10.43 15.75 9.49
CA ARG A 98 11.34 14.58 9.46
C ARG A 98 11.96 14.26 10.80
N ALA A 99 12.62 15.24 11.43
CA ALA A 99 13.31 15.04 12.70
C ALA A 99 12.36 14.57 13.82
N GLN A 100 11.15 15.13 13.87
CA GLN A 100 10.13 14.75 14.85
C GLN A 100 9.62 13.33 14.60
N LEU A 101 9.30 13.01 13.34
CA LEU A 101 8.73 11.71 12.96
C LEU A 101 9.74 10.58 13.14
N THR A 102 11.01 10.80 12.76
CA THR A 102 12.09 9.83 12.97
C THR A 102 12.32 9.57 14.46
N ALA A 103 12.35 10.64 15.29
CA ALA A 103 12.49 10.50 16.74
C ALA A 103 11.28 9.78 17.35
N GLU A 104 10.10 9.98 16.82
CA GLU A 104 8.89 9.26 17.24
C GLU A 104 8.96 7.77 16.90
N LEU A 105 9.34 7.40 15.67
CA LEU A 105 9.52 6.00 15.27
C LEU A 105 10.51 5.31 16.21
N SER A 106 11.67 5.94 16.48
CA SER A 106 12.69 5.37 17.38
C SER A 106 12.19 5.11 18.81
N LYS A 107 11.20 5.88 19.29
CA LYS A 107 10.59 5.62 20.59
C LYS A 107 9.69 4.38 20.60
N TRP A 108 9.15 4.02 19.42
CA TRP A 108 8.24 2.88 19.29
C TRP A 108 8.95 1.58 18.93
N ASP A 109 10.18 1.62 18.41
CA ASP A 109 10.91 0.44 17.93
C ASP A 109 11.04 -0.66 19.03
N GLU A 110 11.11 -0.27 20.30
CA GLU A 110 11.24 -1.19 21.46
C GLU A 110 9.98 -1.23 22.34
N ARG A 111 8.84 -0.69 21.89
CA ARG A 111 7.62 -0.58 22.68
C ARG A 111 6.47 -1.38 22.09
N GLY A 112 5.52 -1.72 22.96
CA GLY A 112 4.29 -2.39 22.59
C GLY A 112 4.29 -3.88 22.89
N PRO A 113 3.16 -4.55 22.68
CA PRO A 113 3.00 -5.97 23.01
C PRO A 113 3.65 -6.91 22.00
N GLY A 114 3.88 -6.46 20.75
CA GLY A 114 4.55 -7.21 19.70
C GLY A 114 6.05 -6.89 19.59
N ARG A 115 6.74 -7.56 18.69
CA ARG A 115 8.19 -7.42 18.44
C ARG A 115 8.45 -6.83 17.07
N LEU A 116 9.52 -6.05 16.94
CA LEU A 116 10.06 -5.55 15.68
C LEU A 116 11.47 -6.13 15.48
N LEU A 117 11.67 -6.94 14.45
CA LEU A 117 12.95 -7.56 14.13
C LEU A 117 13.47 -7.01 12.80
N LEU A 118 14.38 -6.05 12.87
CA LEU A 118 15.06 -5.48 11.72
C LEU A 118 16.44 -6.12 11.57
N ASP A 119 16.88 -6.29 10.32
CA ASP A 119 18.21 -6.78 9.97
C ASP A 119 19.07 -5.63 9.45
N PRO A 120 20.07 -5.15 10.22
CA PRO A 120 20.94 -4.07 9.79
C PRO A 120 21.81 -4.42 8.56
N ALA A 121 21.96 -5.72 8.28
CA ALA A 121 22.73 -6.23 7.12
C ALA A 121 21.80 -6.70 5.98
N PHE A 122 20.53 -6.30 5.99
CA PHE A 122 19.55 -6.75 5.01
C PHE A 122 19.92 -6.31 3.58
N GLU A 123 20.07 -7.29 2.70
CA GLU A 123 20.35 -7.06 1.29
C GLU A 123 19.05 -7.01 0.50
N HIS A 124 18.77 -5.86 -0.09
CA HIS A 124 17.59 -5.68 -0.94
C HIS A 124 17.82 -6.28 -2.33
N PRO A 125 16.91 -7.14 -2.82
CA PRO A 125 16.95 -7.63 -4.20
C PRO A 125 16.90 -6.48 -5.22
N THR A 126 17.54 -6.67 -6.37
CA THR A 126 17.61 -5.61 -7.39
C THR A 126 16.26 -5.19 -7.93
N TYR A 127 15.26 -6.09 -7.96
CA TYR A 127 13.91 -5.78 -8.42
C TYR A 127 13.17 -4.80 -7.49
N THR A 128 13.57 -4.68 -6.22
CA THR A 128 12.98 -3.70 -5.29
C THR A 128 13.52 -2.29 -5.50
N ASN A 129 14.53 -2.11 -6.37
CA ASN A 129 15.20 -0.84 -6.59
C ASN A 129 14.47 0.07 -7.58
N VAL A 130 13.14 0.09 -7.53
CA VAL A 130 12.26 0.92 -8.37
C VAL A 130 11.37 1.80 -7.49
N HIS A 131 10.82 2.84 -8.10
CA HIS A 131 9.84 3.69 -7.44
C HIS A 131 8.45 3.13 -7.69
N PHE A 132 8.08 2.08 -6.95
CA PHE A 132 6.75 1.50 -7.03
C PHE A 132 5.69 2.59 -6.91
N HIS A 133 4.72 2.58 -7.80
CA HIS A 133 3.63 3.57 -7.85
C HIS A 133 4.10 5.02 -7.83
N LEU A 134 5.32 5.29 -8.33
CA LEU A 134 6.00 6.60 -8.31
C LEU A 134 6.26 7.16 -6.90
N GLN A 135 6.20 6.33 -5.85
CA GLN A 135 6.56 6.77 -4.51
C GLN A 135 8.03 7.19 -4.47
N PRO A 136 8.35 8.42 -4.01
CA PRO A 136 9.74 8.87 -3.86
C PRO A 136 10.55 7.92 -2.97
N ALA A 137 11.81 7.69 -3.33
CA ALA A 137 12.71 6.76 -2.65
C ALA A 137 12.22 5.30 -2.60
N GLY A 138 11.15 4.95 -3.33
CA GLY A 138 10.53 3.63 -3.27
C GLY A 138 10.01 3.32 -1.87
N TYR A 139 10.05 2.05 -1.47
CA TYR A 139 9.48 1.65 -0.18
C TYR A 139 10.50 1.61 0.97
N TYR A 140 11.81 1.67 0.70
CA TYR A 140 12.82 1.38 1.72
C TYR A 140 14.01 2.34 1.79
N LYS A 141 14.21 3.23 0.80
CA LYS A 141 15.39 4.11 0.74
C LYS A 141 15.27 5.38 1.58
N ASP A 142 14.09 5.67 2.09
CA ASP A 142 13.84 6.79 3.00
C ASP A 142 13.19 6.27 4.28
N GLU A 143 13.66 6.73 5.43
CA GLU A 143 13.13 6.32 6.74
C GLU A 143 11.67 6.73 6.97
N LEU A 144 11.15 7.69 6.22
CA LEU A 144 9.74 8.09 6.24
C LEU A 144 8.88 7.37 5.18
N SER A 145 9.45 6.43 4.40
CA SER A 145 8.71 5.72 3.34
C SER A 145 7.40 5.09 3.83
N GLY A 146 7.36 4.58 5.05
CA GLY A 146 6.14 4.02 5.64
C GLY A 146 5.05 5.07 5.88
N PHE A 147 5.39 6.28 6.29
CA PHE A 147 4.42 7.37 6.41
C PHE A 147 3.95 7.90 5.06
N LEU A 148 4.89 8.04 4.09
CA LEU A 148 4.54 8.41 2.72
C LEU A 148 3.54 7.40 2.15
N TYR A 149 3.82 6.11 2.27
CA TYR A 149 2.93 5.04 1.82
C TYR A 149 1.56 5.14 2.50
N HIS A 150 1.52 5.27 3.82
CA HIS A 150 0.28 5.36 4.58
C HIS A 150 -0.59 6.53 4.10
N TYR A 151 0.00 7.72 3.93
CA TYR A 151 -0.74 8.87 3.43
C TYR A 151 -1.10 8.72 1.95
N GLY A 152 -0.21 8.18 1.14
CA GLY A 152 -0.46 7.90 -0.27
C GLY A 152 -1.63 6.94 -0.50
N THR A 153 -1.76 5.90 0.33
CA THR A 153 -2.90 4.97 0.30
C THR A 153 -4.18 5.61 0.83
N LYS A 154 -4.12 6.46 1.85
CA LYS A 154 -5.28 7.27 2.30
C LYS A 154 -5.84 8.08 1.14
N VAL A 155 -5.02 8.84 0.43
CA VAL A 155 -5.43 9.61 -0.75
C VAL A 155 -5.94 8.69 -1.86
N PHE A 156 -5.30 7.53 -2.07
CA PHE A 156 -5.72 6.56 -3.08
C PHE A 156 -7.12 6.00 -2.81
N PHE A 157 -7.43 5.65 -1.58
CA PHE A 157 -8.74 5.14 -1.16
C PHE A 157 -9.74 6.24 -0.78
N ARG A 158 -9.40 7.49 -0.90
CA ARG A 158 -10.27 8.66 -0.58
C ARG A 158 -10.86 8.60 0.82
N GLY A 159 -10.06 8.14 1.78
CA GLY A 159 -10.48 7.96 3.16
C GLY A 159 -11.31 6.70 3.45
N ASP A 160 -11.74 5.95 2.43
CA ASP A 160 -12.56 4.73 2.60
C ASP A 160 -11.85 3.58 3.33
N ASN A 161 -10.55 3.74 3.62
CA ASN A 161 -9.74 2.76 4.35
C ASN A 161 -8.93 3.38 5.51
N ASP A 162 -9.36 4.53 6.02
CA ASP A 162 -8.64 5.26 7.08
C ASP A 162 -8.56 4.51 8.41
N LYS A 163 -9.47 3.57 8.63
CA LYS A 163 -9.52 2.67 9.81
C LYS A 163 -9.25 1.21 9.44
N ASP A 164 -8.57 0.98 8.33
CA ASP A 164 -8.26 -0.35 7.80
C ASP A 164 -9.50 -1.20 7.44
N GLU A 165 -10.63 -0.56 7.09
CA GLU A 165 -11.92 -1.22 6.84
C GLU A 165 -11.81 -2.24 5.70
N LEU A 166 -11.08 -1.90 4.62
CA LEU A 166 -10.85 -2.81 3.50
C LEU A 166 -10.09 -4.06 3.95
N HIS A 167 -9.02 -3.86 4.72
CA HIS A 167 -8.19 -4.97 5.23
C HIS A 167 -8.97 -5.84 6.21
N ALA A 168 -9.75 -5.23 7.11
CA ALA A 168 -10.62 -5.97 8.02
C ALA A 168 -11.67 -6.80 7.27
N LYS A 169 -12.28 -6.24 6.21
CA LYS A 169 -13.23 -6.94 5.36
C LYS A 169 -12.58 -8.13 4.63
N LEU A 170 -11.41 -7.91 4.02
CA LEU A 170 -10.67 -8.97 3.32
C LEU A 170 -10.26 -10.10 4.25
N VAL A 171 -9.65 -9.76 5.40
CA VAL A 171 -9.29 -10.74 6.44
C VAL A 171 -10.54 -11.49 6.91
N GLY A 172 -11.69 -10.83 7.00
CA GLY A 172 -12.97 -11.47 7.31
C GLY A 172 -13.40 -12.57 6.34
N THR A 173 -12.96 -12.52 5.08
CA THR A 173 -13.28 -13.53 4.05
C THR A 173 -12.31 -14.71 4.02
N VAL A 174 -11.16 -14.63 4.69
CA VAL A 174 -10.16 -15.72 4.69
C VAL A 174 -10.73 -16.93 5.43
N PRO A 175 -10.82 -18.12 4.81
CA PRO A 175 -11.34 -19.30 5.45
C PRO A 175 -10.38 -19.77 6.55
N ALA A 176 -10.95 -20.31 7.63
CA ALA A 176 -10.16 -21.04 8.62
C ALA A 176 -9.73 -22.42 8.07
N PRO A 177 -8.64 -23.02 8.59
CA PRO A 177 -8.31 -24.41 8.33
C PRO A 177 -9.48 -25.36 8.67
N SER A 178 -9.49 -26.56 8.07
CA SER A 178 -10.59 -27.51 8.21
C SER A 178 -10.85 -27.99 9.64
N ASP A 179 -9.84 -27.95 10.51
CA ASP A 179 -9.95 -28.25 11.94
C ASP A 179 -10.35 -27.05 12.78
N GLY A 180 -10.57 -25.88 12.16
CA GLY A 180 -10.96 -24.64 12.81
C GLY A 180 -9.92 -23.97 13.68
N LYS A 181 -8.67 -24.51 13.74
CA LYS A 181 -7.61 -23.99 14.61
C LYS A 181 -6.75 -22.99 13.86
N VAL A 182 -6.60 -21.80 14.43
CA VAL A 182 -5.72 -20.76 13.93
C VAL A 182 -4.85 -20.28 15.10
N ASN A 183 -3.62 -20.81 15.17
CA ASN A 183 -2.67 -20.49 16.22
C ASN A 183 -1.55 -19.57 15.73
N ARG A 184 -1.18 -19.68 14.44
CA ARG A 184 -0.10 -18.88 13.85
C ARG A 184 -0.48 -18.41 12.46
N ILE A 185 -0.27 -17.12 12.21
CA ILE A 185 -0.63 -16.45 10.97
C ILE A 185 0.59 -15.71 10.43
N LEU A 186 0.83 -15.82 9.13
CA LEU A 186 1.85 -15.07 8.41
C LEU A 186 1.22 -14.15 7.37
N ASP A 187 1.48 -12.86 7.50
CA ASP A 187 1.14 -11.83 6.53
C ASP A 187 2.37 -11.47 5.70
N LEU A 188 2.37 -11.84 4.41
CA LEU A 188 3.48 -11.67 3.48
C LEU A 188 3.41 -10.30 2.82
N ALA A 189 4.53 -9.58 2.81
CA ALA A 189 4.63 -8.20 2.35
C ALA A 189 3.58 -7.30 3.05
N CYS A 190 3.61 -7.35 4.37
CA CYS A 190 2.60 -6.74 5.23
C CYS A 190 2.58 -5.20 5.19
N SER A 191 3.59 -4.57 4.55
CA SER A 191 3.69 -3.12 4.45
C SER A 191 3.57 -2.45 5.83
N ILE A 192 2.62 -1.54 6.03
CA ILE A 192 2.35 -0.86 7.31
C ILE A 192 1.43 -1.66 8.26
N GLY A 193 1.28 -2.97 8.05
CA GLY A 193 0.66 -3.92 8.99
C GLY A 193 -0.87 -3.88 9.08
N GLN A 194 -1.56 -3.37 8.06
CA GLN A 194 -3.03 -3.24 8.09
C GLN A 194 -3.74 -4.59 8.16
N SER A 195 -3.33 -5.55 7.32
CA SER A 195 -3.85 -6.92 7.37
C SER A 195 -3.42 -7.65 8.62
N SER A 196 -2.17 -7.46 9.05
CA SER A 196 -1.61 -8.11 10.24
C SER A 196 -2.40 -7.76 11.50
N THR A 197 -2.71 -6.46 11.71
CA THR A 197 -3.54 -6.02 12.84
C THR A 197 -4.99 -6.52 12.73
N ALA A 198 -5.54 -6.58 11.51
CA ALA A 198 -6.87 -7.14 11.28
C ALA A 198 -6.93 -8.63 11.63
N PHE A 199 -5.89 -9.41 11.29
CA PHE A 199 -5.78 -10.81 11.70
C PHE A 199 -5.68 -10.97 13.21
N HIS A 200 -4.86 -10.17 13.90
CA HIS A 200 -4.77 -10.22 15.36
C HIS A 200 -6.12 -9.95 16.02
N ARG A 201 -6.88 -8.97 15.54
CA ARG A 201 -8.23 -8.67 16.06
C ARG A 201 -9.25 -9.77 15.80
N ARG A 202 -9.11 -10.46 14.68
CA ARG A 202 -9.98 -11.61 14.36
C ARG A 202 -9.62 -12.86 15.16
N TYR A 203 -8.35 -13.07 15.45
CA TYR A 203 -7.80 -14.22 16.16
C TYR A 203 -6.86 -13.75 17.27
N PRO A 204 -7.40 -13.23 18.39
CA PRO A 204 -6.60 -12.57 19.43
C PRO A 204 -5.62 -13.51 20.16
N GLU A 205 -5.88 -14.82 20.14
CA GLU A 205 -5.00 -15.83 20.74
C GLU A 205 -3.93 -16.35 19.77
N ALA A 206 -4.00 -15.99 18.48
CA ALA A 206 -3.03 -16.44 17.49
C ALA A 206 -1.77 -15.57 17.53
N GLU A 207 -0.62 -16.21 17.34
CA GLU A 207 0.64 -15.50 17.08
C GLU A 207 0.63 -14.99 15.63
N VAL A 208 0.60 -13.67 15.44
CA VAL A 208 0.59 -13.03 14.12
C VAL A 208 1.98 -12.48 13.81
N TRP A 209 2.50 -12.83 12.64
CA TRP A 209 3.70 -12.29 12.05
C TRP A 209 3.39 -11.55 10.76
N GLY A 210 3.86 -10.31 10.66
CA GLY A 210 3.95 -9.57 9.39
C GLY A 210 5.40 -9.52 8.93
N ILE A 211 5.66 -9.85 7.68
CA ILE A 211 7.00 -9.69 7.09
C ILE A 211 6.98 -8.75 5.89
N ASP A 212 8.03 -7.97 5.77
CA ASP A 212 8.25 -7.07 4.64
C ASP A 212 9.77 -6.87 4.44
N HIS A 213 10.19 -6.54 3.22
CA HIS A 213 11.60 -6.21 2.97
C HIS A 213 11.98 -4.81 3.45
N SER A 214 10.99 -3.94 3.68
CA SER A 214 11.17 -2.54 3.99
C SER A 214 11.19 -2.27 5.49
N ALA A 215 12.34 -1.97 6.06
CA ALA A 215 12.45 -1.54 7.45
C ALA A 215 11.59 -0.28 7.76
N PRO A 216 11.55 0.78 6.94
CA PRO A 216 10.65 1.93 7.16
C PRO A 216 9.17 1.57 7.23
N MET A 217 8.69 0.64 6.38
CA MET A 217 7.31 0.16 6.46
C MET A 217 7.04 -0.56 7.77
N LEU A 218 7.92 -1.47 8.15
CA LEU A 218 7.79 -2.27 9.37
C LEU A 218 7.84 -1.42 10.65
N ARG A 219 8.65 -0.36 10.69
CA ARG A 219 8.66 0.59 11.81
C ARG A 219 7.31 1.28 11.98
N VAL A 220 6.70 1.71 10.88
CA VAL A 220 5.35 2.29 10.90
C VAL A 220 4.31 1.23 11.27
N ALA A 221 4.41 -0.01 10.74
CA ALA A 221 3.53 -1.12 11.09
C ALA A 221 3.55 -1.40 12.60
N HIS A 222 4.75 -1.53 13.16
CA HIS A 222 4.95 -1.78 14.59
C HIS A 222 4.41 -0.63 15.46
N ARG A 223 4.74 0.62 15.11
CA ARG A 223 4.19 1.80 15.79
C ARG A 223 2.66 1.79 15.77
N ARG A 224 2.03 1.51 14.62
CA ARG A 224 0.57 1.47 14.48
C ARG A 224 -0.05 0.38 15.35
N ALA A 225 0.48 -0.84 15.29
CA ALA A 225 0.03 -1.95 16.13
C ALA A 225 0.18 -1.65 17.62
N ALA A 226 1.35 -1.15 18.04
CA ALA A 226 1.62 -0.81 19.42
C ALA A 226 0.71 0.30 19.98
N MET A 227 0.43 1.35 19.18
CA MET A 227 -0.50 2.43 19.56
C MET A 227 -1.93 1.92 19.75
N GLN A 228 -2.32 0.87 19.03
CA GLN A 228 -3.65 0.27 19.07
C GLN A 228 -3.76 -0.88 20.09
N GLY A 229 -2.62 -1.29 20.68
CA GLY A 229 -2.57 -2.42 21.61
C GLY A 229 -2.59 -3.79 20.95
N ASP A 230 -2.37 -3.86 19.63
CA ASP A 230 -2.36 -5.10 18.87
C ASP A 230 -1.00 -5.81 19.03
N ALA A 231 -1.01 -7.08 19.47
CA ALA A 231 0.19 -7.89 19.71
C ALA A 231 0.67 -8.59 18.41
N VAL A 232 1.16 -7.80 17.47
CA VAL A 232 1.67 -8.29 16.17
C VAL A 232 3.19 -8.23 16.15
N ASN A 233 3.83 -9.31 15.70
CA ASN A 233 5.27 -9.36 15.47
C ASN A 233 5.59 -8.97 14.02
N PHE A 234 6.61 -8.14 13.83
CA PHE A 234 7.08 -7.73 12.51
C PHE A 234 8.55 -8.11 12.32
N ALA A 235 8.88 -8.64 11.14
CA ALA A 235 10.26 -8.99 10.81
C ALA A 235 10.64 -8.57 9.39
N GLN A 236 11.84 -7.99 9.24
CA GLN A 236 12.40 -7.64 7.95
C GLN A 236 12.88 -8.91 7.22
N ARG A 237 12.11 -9.35 6.23
CA ARG A 237 12.36 -10.58 5.48
C ARG A 237 11.83 -10.48 4.06
N LEU A 238 12.39 -11.28 3.17
CA LEU A 238 11.86 -11.49 1.83
C LEU A 238 10.74 -12.53 1.85
N VAL A 239 9.72 -12.33 1.03
CA VAL A 239 8.63 -13.32 0.88
C VAL A 239 9.10 -14.63 0.28
N GLU A 240 10.15 -14.59 -0.56
CA GLU A 240 10.80 -15.76 -1.15
C GLU A 240 11.69 -16.51 -0.15
N ARG A 241 12.01 -15.88 0.99
CA ARG A 241 12.93 -16.40 2.00
C ARG A 241 12.50 -15.96 3.40
N THR A 242 11.39 -16.52 3.87
CA THR A 242 10.75 -16.11 5.13
C THR A 242 11.59 -16.46 6.37
N GLY A 243 12.45 -17.51 6.27
CA GLY A 243 13.27 -17.98 7.39
C GLY A 243 12.49 -18.64 8.53
N PHE A 244 11.21 -18.93 8.33
CA PHE A 244 10.43 -19.76 9.24
C PHE A 244 10.52 -21.24 8.86
N PRO A 245 10.32 -22.18 9.80
CA PRO A 245 10.24 -23.60 9.50
C PRO A 245 9.08 -23.94 8.56
N ASP A 246 9.18 -25.04 7.83
CA ASP A 246 8.08 -25.56 7.03
C ASP A 246 6.86 -25.90 7.91
N ALA A 247 5.67 -25.71 7.35
CA ALA A 247 4.40 -25.97 8.04
C ALA A 247 4.25 -25.24 9.39
N HIS A 248 4.91 -24.08 9.56
CA HIS A 248 4.90 -23.33 10.80
C HIS A 248 3.60 -22.56 11.02
N PHE A 249 2.95 -22.12 9.95
CA PHE A 249 1.75 -21.27 10.02
C PHE A 249 0.50 -22.04 9.58
N ASP A 250 -0.60 -21.78 10.27
CA ASP A 250 -1.93 -22.31 9.95
C ASP A 250 -2.60 -21.51 8.81
N VAL A 251 -2.29 -20.19 8.74
CA VAL A 251 -2.75 -19.28 7.70
C VAL A 251 -1.56 -18.48 7.17
N THR A 252 -1.43 -18.42 5.84
CA THR A 252 -0.51 -17.54 5.14
C THR A 252 -1.33 -16.64 4.22
N PHE A 253 -1.12 -15.33 4.30
CA PHE A 253 -1.87 -14.34 3.58
C PHE A 253 -0.94 -13.43 2.77
N ALA A 254 -1.38 -13.01 1.60
CA ALA A 254 -0.72 -11.99 0.79
C ALA A 254 -1.80 -11.13 0.12
N PHE A 255 -1.65 -9.80 0.20
CA PHE A 255 -2.58 -8.88 -0.42
C PHE A 255 -1.82 -7.85 -1.27
N ILE A 256 -2.21 -7.73 -2.54
CA ILE A 256 -1.61 -6.80 -3.51
C ILE A 256 -0.07 -6.94 -3.58
N LEU A 257 0.44 -8.18 -3.56
CA LEU A 257 1.87 -8.47 -3.59
C LEU A 257 2.38 -8.84 -4.99
N PHE A 258 1.69 -9.78 -5.67
CA PHE A 258 2.24 -10.47 -6.84
C PHE A 258 2.52 -9.56 -8.05
N HIS A 259 1.90 -8.39 -8.13
CA HIS A 259 2.15 -7.43 -9.22
C HIS A 259 3.46 -6.62 -9.01
N GLU A 260 4.12 -6.76 -7.87
CA GLU A 260 5.39 -6.11 -7.54
C GLU A 260 6.58 -7.09 -7.56
N LEU A 261 6.31 -8.37 -7.78
CA LEU A 261 7.33 -9.41 -7.92
C LEU A 261 7.71 -9.63 -9.38
N PRO A 262 8.96 -10.06 -9.66
CA PRO A 262 9.41 -10.37 -11.02
C PRO A 262 8.70 -11.56 -11.63
#